data_8685cec3eae83ec5df07e20aa128b748
#
_entry.id   8685cec3eae83ec5df07e20aa128b748
#
_cell.length_a   1.000
_cell.length_b   1.000
_cell.length_c   1.000
_cell.angle_alpha   90.00
_cell.angle_beta   90.00
_cell.angle_gamma   90.00
#
_symmetry.space_group_name_H-M   'P 1'
#
loop_
_entity.id
_entity.type
_entity.pdbx_description
1 polymer ?
#
loop_
_entity_poly.entity_id
_entity_poly.type
_entity_poly.pdbx_seq_one_letter_code
_entity_poly.pdbx_strand_id
1 'polypeptide(L)'
;MIIRNATPSMMLATILGFASVIAAAAKPITEAEKKHCASAYHKYCGEYGLESAALRNCMSRIGRSLSNACIDALIEAGEVSRAEVERRKKSGR
;
A
#
# COMPACT_ATOMS: atom_id res chain seq x y z
N MET A 1 -58.43 -9.53 13.04
CA MET A 1 -57.86 -9.21 12.85
C MET A 1 -56.96 -8.82 12.61
N ILE A 2 -56.44 -8.76 12.52
CA ILE A 2 -55.65 -8.39 12.30
C ILE A 2 -54.63 -8.15 12.01
N ILE A 3 -54.18 -8.05 11.89
CA ILE A 3 -53.29 -7.75 11.54
C ILE A 3 -52.35 -7.47 11.35
N ARG A 4 -51.90 -7.42 11.28
CA ARG A 4 -51.07 -7.04 11.08
C ARG A 4 -50.10 -6.78 10.81
N ASN A 5 -49.60 -6.78 10.68
CA ASN A 5 -48.76 -6.45 10.45
C ASN A 5 -47.85 -6.22 10.20
N ALA A 6 -47.49 -6.05 10.11
CA ALA A 6 -46.66 -5.66 9.78
C ALA A 6 -45.71 -5.46 9.58
N THR A 7 -45.23 -5.39 9.48
CA THR A 7 -44.40 -5.00 9.19
C THR A 7 -43.41 -4.87 8.99
N PRO A 8 -43.10 -4.83 8.85
CA PRO A 8 -42.15 -4.48 8.61
C PRO A 8 -41.23 -4.27 8.36
N SER A 9 -40.79 -4.24 8.31
CA SER A 9 -39.98 -3.94 8.01
C SER A 9 -39.00 -3.78 7.86
N MET A 10 -38.72 -3.79 7.87
CA MET A 10 -37.90 -3.45 7.66
C MET A 10 -36.93 -3.28 7.38
N MET A 11 -36.49 -3.29 7.30
CA MET A 11 -35.67 -2.97 7.05
C MET A 11 -34.71 -2.81 6.73
N LEU A 12 -34.25 -2.87 6.58
CA LEU A 12 -33.44 -2.60 6.24
C LEU A 12 -32.44 -2.39 6.05
N ALA A 13 -32.01 -2.32 5.97
CA ALA A 13 -31.14 -2.02 5.71
C ALA A 13 -30.20 -1.85 5.53
N THR A 14 -29.78 -1.85 5.42
CA THR A 14 -28.95 -1.59 5.17
C THR A 14 -27.94 -1.41 4.92
N ILE A 15 -27.46 -1.32 4.78
CA ILE A 15 -26.59 -1.00 4.52
C ILE A 15 -25.57 -0.90 4.27
N LEU A 16 -25.08 -1.00 4.16
CA LEU A 16 -24.26 -0.80 3.91
C LEU A 16 -23.24 -0.64 3.69
N GLY A 17 -22.79 -0.47 3.58
CA GLY A 17 -21.81 -0.31 3.29
C GLY A 17 -20.94 -0.16 3.15
N PHE A 18 -20.53 -0.23 2.98
CA PHE A 18 -19.72 0.02 2.66
C PHE A 18 -18.72 0.15 2.59
N ALA A 19 -18.39 0.24 2.43
CA ALA A 19 -17.60 0.41 2.33
C ALA A 19 -16.67 0.65 2.34
N SER A 20 -16.22 0.77 2.28
CA SER A 20 -15.33 1.07 2.42
C SER A 20 -14.35 0.92 2.00
N VAL A 21 -13.95 0.90 1.60
CA VAL A 21 -13.12 0.70 1.20
C VAL A 21 -12.17 1.25 0.98
N ILE A 22 -11.62 1.47 1.01
CA ILE A 22 -10.88 1.99 0.92
C ILE A 22 -9.85 2.04 0.79
N ALA A 23 -9.55 1.98 0.91
CA ALA A 23 -8.61 2.09 0.92
C ALA A 23 -7.57 1.86 0.64
N ALA A 24 -7.17 1.42 0.49
CA ALA A 24 -5.95 1.13 0.10
C ALA A 24 -5.39 2.07 -0.81
N ALA A 25 -5.72 3.19 -0.64
CA ALA A 25 -5.16 4.20 -1.47
C ALA A 25 -3.67 4.16 -1.35
N ALA A 26 -3.02 4.35 -2.45
CA ALA A 26 -1.59 4.49 -2.45
C ALA A 26 -1.22 5.72 -1.67
N LYS A 27 -0.19 5.61 -0.88
CA LYS A 27 0.32 6.76 -0.17
C LYS A 27 1.08 7.65 -1.13
N PRO A 28 1.02 8.96 -0.95
CA PRO A 28 1.84 9.85 -1.76
C PRO A 28 3.31 9.55 -1.57
N ILE A 29 4.07 9.73 -2.63
CA ILE A 29 5.52 9.56 -2.56
C ILE A 29 6.10 10.72 -1.75
N THR A 30 6.88 10.42 -0.72
CA THR A 30 7.48 11.45 0.12
C THR A 30 8.69 12.07 -0.56
N GLU A 31 9.09 13.23 -0.05
CA GLU A 31 10.29 13.88 -0.58
C GLU A 31 11.53 13.02 -0.35
N ALA A 32 11.61 12.35 0.80
CA ALA A 32 12.74 11.49 1.08
C ALA A 32 12.80 10.34 0.08
N GLU A 33 11.65 9.76 -0.25
CA GLU A 33 11.61 8.72 -1.26
C GLU A 33 12.05 9.24 -2.61
N LYS A 34 11.58 10.41 -2.98
CA LYS A 34 11.99 11.00 -4.25
C LYS A 34 13.50 11.22 -4.30
N LYS A 35 14.06 11.70 -3.20
CA LYS A 35 15.46 12.00 -3.15
C LYS A 35 16.33 10.76 -3.17
N HIS A 36 15.98 9.78 -2.36
CA HIS A 36 16.87 8.64 -2.11
C HIS A 36 16.57 7.43 -2.98
N CYS A 37 15.38 7.36 -3.55
CA CYS A 37 15.00 6.21 -4.36
C CYS A 37 14.93 6.52 -5.86
N ALA A 38 15.17 7.77 -6.26
CA ALA A 38 15.01 8.13 -7.66
C ALA A 38 15.92 7.34 -8.59
N SER A 39 17.15 7.13 -8.18
CA SER A 39 18.09 6.40 -9.01
C SER A 39 17.61 4.97 -9.29
N ALA A 40 17.20 4.28 -8.24
CA ALA A 40 16.72 2.91 -8.42
C ALA A 40 15.42 2.89 -9.22
N TYR A 41 14.55 3.86 -8.96
CA TYR A 41 13.32 3.96 -9.73
C TYR A 41 13.61 4.07 -11.22
N HIS A 42 14.45 5.04 -11.60
CA HIS A 42 14.72 5.25 -13.01
C HIS A 42 15.43 4.09 -13.66
N LYS A 43 16.28 3.42 -12.90
CA LYS A 43 17.07 2.35 -13.46
C LYS A 43 16.27 1.06 -13.63
N TYR A 44 15.43 0.74 -12.68
CA TYR A 44 14.79 -0.56 -12.67
C TYR A 44 13.27 -0.55 -12.81
N CYS A 45 12.62 0.55 -12.44
CA CYS A 45 11.16 0.57 -12.34
C CYS A 45 10.53 1.76 -13.03
N GLY A 46 11.28 2.45 -13.89
CA GLY A 46 10.85 3.71 -14.47
C GLY A 46 9.64 3.63 -15.38
N GLU A 47 9.28 2.42 -15.81
CA GLU A 47 8.13 2.28 -16.70
C GLU A 47 6.80 2.30 -15.95
N TYR A 48 6.84 2.22 -14.63
CA TYR A 48 5.62 2.19 -13.83
C TYR A 48 5.31 3.57 -13.29
N GLY A 49 4.01 3.87 -13.18
CA GLY A 49 3.60 5.16 -12.64
C GLY A 49 3.90 5.25 -11.16
N LEU A 50 4.20 6.47 -10.72
CA LEU A 50 4.39 6.71 -9.30
C LEU A 50 3.10 6.38 -8.56
N GLU A 51 3.24 5.87 -7.35
CA GLU A 51 2.12 5.54 -6.49
C GLU A 51 1.28 4.37 -7.01
N SER A 52 1.74 3.66 -8.01
CA SER A 52 1.01 2.50 -8.52
C SER A 52 1.41 1.24 -7.78
N ALA A 53 0.50 0.27 -7.77
CA ALA A 53 0.83 -1.03 -7.18
C ALA A 53 1.94 -1.70 -7.96
N ALA A 54 1.98 -1.50 -9.28
CA ALA A 54 3.03 -2.09 -10.10
C ALA A 54 4.40 -1.57 -9.70
N LEU A 55 4.49 -0.28 -9.38
CA LEU A 55 5.78 0.27 -8.93
C LEU A 55 6.19 -0.35 -7.60
N ARG A 56 5.24 -0.48 -6.68
CA ARG A 56 5.56 -1.09 -5.39
C ARG A 56 6.07 -2.51 -5.56
N ASN A 57 5.44 -3.26 -6.44
CA ASN A 57 5.89 -4.62 -6.71
C ASN A 57 7.28 -4.63 -7.31
N CYS A 58 7.56 -3.73 -8.24
CA CYS A 58 8.87 -3.63 -8.84
C CYS A 58 9.93 -3.32 -7.79
N MET A 59 9.67 -2.30 -6.97
CA MET A 59 10.63 -1.91 -5.93
C MET A 59 10.86 -3.03 -4.93
N SER A 60 9.81 -3.78 -4.64
CA SER A 60 9.95 -4.91 -3.72
C SER A 60 10.86 -5.98 -4.30
N ARG A 61 10.74 -6.26 -5.59
CA ARG A 61 11.58 -7.27 -6.23
C ARG A 61 13.05 -6.88 -6.25
N ILE A 62 13.33 -5.59 -6.36
CA ILE A 62 14.71 -5.12 -6.47
C ILE A 62 15.28 -4.66 -5.13
N GLY A 63 14.65 -5.06 -4.03
CA GLY A 63 15.03 -4.54 -2.72
C GLY A 63 16.52 -4.56 -2.43
N ARG A 64 17.23 -5.60 -2.89
CA ARG A 64 18.67 -5.68 -2.66
C ARG A 64 19.45 -4.60 -3.39
N SER A 65 18.89 -4.07 -4.45
CA SER A 65 19.55 -3.05 -5.24
C SER A 65 19.30 -1.64 -4.72
N LEU A 66 18.48 -1.51 -3.67
CA LEU A 66 18.19 -0.21 -3.10
C LEU A 66 19.29 0.20 -2.13
N SER A 67 19.61 1.49 -2.14
CA SER A 67 20.55 2.01 -1.16
C SER A 67 19.93 1.97 0.23
N ASN A 68 20.77 2.02 1.25
CA ASN A 68 20.26 2.08 2.62
C ASN A 68 19.42 3.33 2.83
N ALA A 69 19.81 4.45 2.21
CA ALA A 69 19.03 5.68 2.33
C ALA A 69 17.65 5.52 1.71
N CYS A 70 17.56 4.83 0.58
CA CYS A 70 16.26 4.57 -0.03
C CYS A 70 15.41 3.68 0.87
N ILE A 71 16.00 2.61 1.41
CA ILE A 71 15.28 1.71 2.30
C ILE A 71 14.78 2.47 3.52
N ASP A 72 15.61 3.31 4.12
CA ASP A 72 15.19 4.10 5.27
C ASP A 72 14.02 5.02 4.92
N ALA A 73 14.07 5.63 3.73
CA ALA A 73 12.99 6.49 3.30
C ALA A 73 11.68 5.71 3.15
N LEU A 74 11.77 4.49 2.66
CA LEU A 74 10.59 3.65 2.51
C LEU A 74 10.02 3.24 3.86
N ILE A 75 10.91 2.96 4.82
CA ILE A 75 10.46 2.63 6.18
C ILE A 75 9.77 3.83 6.80
N GLU A 76 10.36 5.01 6.69
CA GLU A 76 9.78 6.21 7.26
C GLU A 76 8.43 6.54 6.63
N ALA A 77 8.29 6.25 5.35
CA ALA A 77 7.04 6.51 4.65
C ALA A 77 5.98 5.46 4.97
N GLY A 78 6.33 4.40 5.67
CA GLY A 78 5.38 3.35 5.97
C GLY A 78 5.14 2.39 4.83
N GLU A 79 5.99 2.42 3.81
CA GLU A 79 5.85 1.51 2.67
C GLU A 79 6.29 0.10 3.01
N VAL A 80 7.23 -0.01 3.93
CA VAL A 80 7.71 -1.31 4.38
C VAL A 80 8.12 -1.15 5.85
N SER A 81 8.01 -2.21 6.61
CA SER A 81 8.39 -2.15 8.01
C SER A 81 9.86 -2.55 8.17
N ARG A 82 10.44 -2.08 9.25
CA ARG A 82 11.82 -2.47 9.55
C ARG A 82 11.92 -3.97 9.75
N ALA A 83 10.90 -4.57 10.38
CA ALA A 83 10.91 -6.03 10.59
C ALA A 83 10.91 -6.78 9.27
N GLU A 84 10.18 -6.29 8.29
CA GLU A 84 10.14 -6.90 6.97
C GLU A 84 11.52 -6.84 6.32
N VAL A 85 12.17 -5.69 6.42
CA VAL A 85 13.51 -5.51 5.86
C VAL A 85 14.48 -6.49 6.50
N GLU A 86 14.43 -6.61 7.82
CA GLU A 86 15.33 -7.52 8.52
C GLU A 86 15.08 -8.97 8.12
N ARG A 87 13.82 -9.34 7.98
CA ARG A 87 13.47 -10.69 7.56
C ARG A 87 14.05 -11.02 6.20
N ARG A 88 13.96 -10.08 5.28
CA ARG A 88 14.50 -10.29 3.93
C ARG A 88 16.00 -10.42 3.92
N LYS A 89 16.67 -9.64 4.75
CA LYS A 89 18.13 -9.74 4.87
C LYS A 89 18.53 -11.11 5.36
N LYS A 90 17.82 -11.61 6.36
CA LYS A 90 18.14 -12.92 6.91
C LYS A 90 17.94 -14.05 5.92
N SER A 91 16.96 -13.91 5.05
CA SER A 91 16.68 -14.96 4.08
C SER A 91 17.52 -14.83 2.82
N GLY A 92 18.46 -13.88 2.80
CA GLY A 92 19.33 -13.70 1.65
C GLY A 92 18.67 -13.00 0.48
N ARG A 93 17.62 -12.28 0.78
CA ARG A 93 16.89 -11.55 -0.27
C ARG A 93 16.94 -10.05 -0.10
#